data_3ad6464b3214abc2a88b3b11f18bd221
#
_entry.id   3ad6464b3214abc2a88b3b11f18bd221
#
_cell.length_a   1.000
_cell.length_b   1.000
_cell.length_c   1.000
_cell.angle_alpha   90.00
_cell.angle_beta   90.00
_cell.angle_gamma   90.00
#
_symmetry.space_group_name_H-M   'P 1'
#
loop_
_entity.id
_entity.type
_entity.pdbx_description
1 polymer ?
#
loop_
_entity_poly.entity_id
_entity_poly.type
_entity_poly.pdbx_seq_one_letter_code
_entity_poly.pdbx_strand_id
1 'polypeptide(L)'
;MRRNESPFKPTRQQLAKAKGKTVPDVIAPNLHVLFAGINPGLYTAAVGHHFARPGNRFWPALHQSGFTERLLSPFAERELLLDGVGITNVVRHATASAAELVKNDFEKGGRILRNKVQRYQPRILAILGVGAYREAFDRPKATIGEQDGTVCDTRIWVLPNPSGLNANYQLPELVKLFRQLRKAVDKCRD
;
A
#
# COMPACT_ATOMS: atom_id res chain seq x y z
N MET A 1 -11.18 -27.68 14.61
CA MET A 1 -11.10 -26.61 15.65
C MET A 1 -10.03 -25.63 15.24
N ARG A 2 -10.38 -24.46 14.69
CA ARG A 2 -9.43 -23.37 14.41
C ARG A 2 -9.13 -22.70 15.75
N ARG A 3 -7.86 -22.72 16.17
CA ARG A 3 -7.42 -21.99 17.36
C ARG A 3 -7.72 -20.51 17.12
N ASN A 4 -8.48 -19.89 18.01
CA ASN A 4 -8.63 -18.43 18.13
C ASN A 4 -7.26 -17.88 18.55
N GLU A 5 -6.35 -17.69 17.61
CA GLU A 5 -5.10 -16.97 17.89
C GLU A 5 -5.48 -15.52 18.14
N SER A 6 -5.34 -15.09 19.40
CA SER A 6 -5.41 -13.68 19.75
C SER A 6 -4.45 -12.91 18.84
N PRO A 7 -4.85 -11.77 18.21
CA PRO A 7 -3.99 -11.05 17.29
C PRO A 7 -2.68 -10.69 18.00
N PHE A 8 -1.54 -11.08 17.41
CA PHE A 8 -0.21 -10.77 17.93
C PHE A 8 -0.09 -9.26 18.15
N LYS A 9 0.11 -8.85 19.40
CA LYS A 9 0.30 -7.45 19.79
C LYS A 9 1.77 -7.23 20.20
N PRO A 10 2.57 -6.53 19.38
CA PRO A 10 3.97 -6.34 19.70
C PRO A 10 4.17 -5.50 20.96
N THR A 11 5.16 -5.88 21.77
CA THR A 11 5.60 -5.14 22.96
C THR A 11 6.34 -3.85 22.53
N ARG A 12 6.51 -2.91 23.47
CA ARG A 12 7.29 -1.67 23.22
C ARG A 12 8.71 -1.98 22.74
N GLN A 13 9.36 -3.00 23.30
CA GLN A 13 10.70 -3.43 22.92
C GLN A 13 10.72 -3.98 21.48
N GLN A 14 9.72 -4.77 21.08
CA GLN A 14 9.60 -5.28 19.72
C GLN A 14 9.34 -4.16 18.72
N LEU A 15 8.53 -3.16 19.08
CA LEU A 15 8.32 -1.96 18.26
C LEU A 15 9.63 -1.18 18.06
N ALA A 16 10.39 -0.94 19.13
CA ALA A 16 11.69 -0.24 19.04
C ALA A 16 12.67 -0.99 18.12
N LYS A 17 12.76 -2.33 18.27
CA LYS A 17 13.60 -3.19 17.43
C LYS A 17 13.14 -3.32 15.97
N ALA A 18 11.94 -2.83 15.65
CA ALA A 18 11.40 -2.87 14.29
C ALA A 18 11.88 -1.69 13.41
N LYS A 19 12.48 -0.65 13.98
CA LYS A 19 13.04 0.46 13.22
C LYS A 19 14.07 -0.03 12.20
N GLY A 20 13.96 0.45 10.97
CA GLY A 20 14.83 0.04 9.85
C GLY A 20 14.49 -1.32 9.22
N LYS A 21 13.64 -2.15 9.83
CA LYS A 21 13.23 -3.43 9.24
C LYS A 21 12.36 -3.23 7.99
N THR A 22 12.32 -4.25 7.16
CA THR A 22 11.48 -4.31 5.96
C THR A 22 10.36 -5.32 6.16
N VAL A 23 9.30 -5.19 5.36
CA VAL A 23 8.23 -6.19 5.23
C VAL A 23 8.30 -6.78 3.82
N PRO A 24 8.25 -8.12 3.66
CA PRO A 24 8.25 -8.75 2.35
C PRO A 24 7.06 -8.28 1.50
N ASP A 25 7.31 -8.00 0.21
CA ASP A 25 6.23 -7.64 -0.71
C ASP A 25 5.25 -8.82 -0.91
N VAL A 26 4.00 -8.49 -1.10
CA VAL A 26 2.97 -9.41 -1.62
C VAL A 26 2.84 -9.10 -3.10
N ILE A 27 3.59 -9.79 -3.96
CA ILE A 27 3.71 -9.43 -5.38
C ILE A 27 3.84 -10.67 -6.26
N ALA A 28 3.23 -10.62 -7.43
CA ALA A 28 3.31 -11.62 -8.49
C ALA A 28 3.33 -10.91 -9.86
N PRO A 29 3.72 -11.60 -10.96
CA PRO A 29 3.61 -11.04 -12.29
C PRO A 29 2.16 -10.75 -12.70
N ASN A 30 1.97 -9.75 -13.55
CA ASN A 30 0.71 -9.42 -14.22
C ASN A 30 -0.49 -9.17 -13.29
N LEU A 31 -0.25 -8.61 -12.11
CA LEU A 31 -1.32 -8.19 -11.20
C LEU A 31 -2.24 -7.16 -11.86
N HIS A 32 -3.51 -7.17 -11.51
CA HIS A 32 -4.45 -6.13 -11.91
C HIS A 32 -4.09 -4.79 -11.25
N VAL A 33 -3.70 -4.83 -9.98
CA VAL A 33 -3.25 -3.66 -9.23
C VAL A 33 -2.16 -4.02 -8.23
N LEU A 34 -1.13 -3.18 -8.15
CA LEU A 34 -0.11 -3.21 -7.11
C LEU A 34 -0.26 -1.97 -6.23
N PHE A 35 -0.70 -2.14 -5.00
CA PHE A 35 -0.75 -1.06 -4.01
C PHE A 35 0.62 -0.80 -3.42
N ALA A 36 1.06 0.46 -3.38
CA ALA A 36 2.30 0.88 -2.76
C ALA A 36 2.02 1.82 -1.58
N GLY A 37 2.21 1.35 -0.35
CA GLY A 37 2.21 2.19 0.85
C GLY A 37 3.40 3.15 0.88
N ILE A 38 3.41 4.14 1.77
CA ILE A 38 4.54 5.06 1.93
C ILE A 38 5.75 4.27 2.40
N ASN A 39 5.67 3.72 3.61
CA ASN A 39 6.66 2.83 4.21
C ASN A 39 6.02 2.00 5.32
N PRO A 40 6.66 0.92 5.80
CA PRO A 40 6.18 0.22 6.98
C PRO A 40 6.27 1.12 8.21
N GLY A 41 5.19 1.21 9.00
CA GLY A 41 5.27 1.71 10.37
C GLY A 41 5.89 0.65 11.29
N LEU A 42 6.37 1.04 12.48
CA LEU A 42 7.01 0.11 13.43
C LEU A 42 6.12 -1.09 13.78
N TYR A 43 4.81 -0.88 13.95
CA TYR A 43 3.86 -1.97 14.22
C TYR A 43 3.82 -2.97 13.07
N THR A 44 3.64 -2.50 11.86
CA THR A 44 3.64 -3.29 10.62
C THR A 44 4.93 -4.10 10.49
N ALA A 45 6.08 -3.46 10.71
CA ALA A 45 7.39 -4.14 10.63
C ALA A 45 7.65 -5.11 11.78
N ALA A 46 7.09 -4.87 12.98
CA ALA A 46 7.20 -5.79 14.10
C ALA A 46 6.34 -7.04 13.90
N VAL A 47 5.17 -6.88 13.28
CA VAL A 47 4.22 -7.97 12.95
C VAL A 47 4.65 -8.71 11.69
N GLY A 48 5.28 -8.02 10.74
CA GLY A 48 5.73 -8.60 9.46
C GLY A 48 4.66 -8.66 8.37
N HIS A 49 3.52 -7.97 8.55
CA HIS A 49 2.38 -7.95 7.63
C HIS A 49 1.95 -6.53 7.29
N HIS A 50 1.60 -6.27 6.03
CA HIS A 50 1.23 -4.95 5.54
C HIS A 50 -0.03 -4.39 6.20
N PHE A 51 -0.01 -3.09 6.52
CA PHE A 51 -1.13 -2.35 7.10
C PHE A 51 -1.71 -2.98 8.39
N ALA A 52 -0.86 -3.70 9.16
CA ALA A 52 -1.28 -4.47 10.33
C ALA A 52 -1.59 -3.64 11.57
N ARG A 53 -1.24 -2.33 11.58
CA ARG A 53 -1.52 -1.48 12.74
C ARG A 53 -3.03 -1.39 12.97
N PRO A 54 -3.53 -1.63 14.21
CA PRO A 54 -4.93 -1.42 14.55
C PRO A 54 -5.41 -0.01 14.15
N GLY A 55 -6.60 0.08 13.57
CA GLY A 55 -7.16 1.32 13.06
C GLY A 55 -6.67 1.73 11.67
N ASN A 56 -5.78 0.95 11.01
CA ASN A 56 -5.48 1.16 9.60
C ASN A 56 -6.71 0.83 8.76
N ARG A 57 -7.04 1.73 7.82
CA ARG A 57 -8.27 1.65 7.01
C ARG A 57 -8.09 0.93 5.68
N PHE A 58 -6.87 0.45 5.36
CA PHE A 58 -6.59 -0.22 4.08
C PHE A 58 -7.49 -1.44 3.86
N TRP A 59 -7.50 -2.38 4.80
CA TRP A 59 -8.25 -3.61 4.68
C TRP A 59 -9.77 -3.40 4.59
N PRO A 60 -10.40 -2.57 5.45
CA PRO A 60 -11.81 -2.21 5.30
C PRO A 60 -12.12 -1.49 4.00
N ALA A 61 -11.26 -0.55 3.56
CA ALA A 61 -11.48 0.18 2.31
C ALA A 61 -11.39 -0.76 1.10
N LEU A 62 -10.42 -1.67 1.10
CA LEU A 62 -10.23 -2.66 0.04
C LEU A 62 -11.46 -3.56 -0.11
N HIS A 63 -11.97 -4.12 1.00
CA HIS A 63 -13.16 -4.96 1.01
C HIS A 63 -14.42 -4.18 0.59
N GLN A 64 -14.72 -3.05 1.25
CA GLN A 64 -15.94 -2.28 0.99
C GLN A 64 -15.97 -1.64 -0.41
N SER A 65 -14.83 -1.54 -1.07
CA SER A 65 -14.73 -1.08 -2.48
C SER A 65 -14.85 -2.22 -3.51
N GLY A 66 -14.91 -3.48 -3.06
CA GLY A 66 -15.15 -4.64 -3.92
C GLY A 66 -13.88 -5.25 -4.52
N PHE A 67 -12.69 -4.99 -3.96
CA PHE A 67 -11.46 -5.68 -4.37
C PHE A 67 -11.37 -7.11 -3.84
N THR A 68 -12.02 -7.39 -2.71
CA THR A 68 -12.07 -8.72 -2.09
C THR A 68 -13.50 -9.08 -1.71
N GLU A 69 -13.86 -10.37 -1.81
CA GLU A 69 -15.20 -10.86 -1.45
C GLU A 69 -15.48 -10.79 0.04
N ARG A 70 -14.43 -10.88 0.86
CA ARG A 70 -14.52 -10.81 2.32
C ARG A 70 -13.48 -9.85 2.90
N LEU A 71 -13.72 -9.38 4.11
CA LEU A 71 -12.72 -8.61 4.85
C LEU A 71 -11.55 -9.53 5.24
N LEU A 72 -10.39 -9.29 4.63
CA LEU A 72 -9.16 -9.99 4.96
C LEU A 72 -8.50 -9.35 6.19
N SER A 73 -7.83 -10.20 6.99
CA SER A 73 -6.88 -9.72 7.99
C SER A 73 -5.50 -9.50 7.37
N PRO A 74 -4.64 -8.67 7.95
CA PRO A 74 -3.26 -8.54 7.48
C PRO A 74 -2.50 -9.87 7.39
N PHE A 75 -2.83 -10.83 8.26
CA PHE A 75 -2.20 -12.16 8.27
C PHE A 75 -2.59 -13.04 7.07
N ALA A 76 -3.67 -12.68 6.39
CA ALA A 76 -4.15 -13.33 5.16
C ALA A 76 -3.75 -12.57 3.88
N GLU A 77 -2.81 -11.61 3.97
CA GLU A 77 -2.45 -10.71 2.87
C GLU A 77 -2.05 -11.42 1.56
N ARG A 78 -1.51 -12.63 1.63
CA ARG A 78 -1.11 -13.40 0.45
C ARG A 78 -2.31 -13.91 -0.38
N GLU A 79 -3.50 -13.98 0.22
CA GLU A 79 -4.73 -14.34 -0.52
C GLU A 79 -5.09 -13.30 -1.57
N LEU A 80 -4.65 -12.04 -1.40
CA LEU A 80 -4.84 -10.98 -2.40
C LEU A 80 -4.30 -11.32 -3.79
N LEU A 81 -3.27 -12.16 -3.87
CA LEU A 81 -2.70 -12.59 -5.16
C LEU A 81 -3.72 -13.39 -6.00
N LEU A 82 -4.68 -14.07 -5.37
CA LEU A 82 -5.76 -14.79 -6.06
C LEU A 82 -6.74 -13.80 -6.73
N ASP A 83 -6.89 -12.60 -6.17
CA ASP A 83 -7.71 -11.52 -6.72
C ASP A 83 -6.93 -10.63 -7.71
N GLY A 84 -5.67 -10.96 -8.01
CA GLY A 84 -4.78 -10.15 -8.84
C GLY A 84 -4.35 -8.83 -8.17
N VAL A 85 -4.35 -8.79 -6.85
CA VAL A 85 -3.98 -7.64 -6.04
C VAL A 85 -2.66 -7.88 -5.32
N GLY A 86 -1.77 -6.90 -5.34
CA GLY A 86 -0.50 -6.98 -4.60
C GLY A 86 -0.28 -5.79 -3.69
N ILE A 87 0.70 -5.91 -2.80
CA ILE A 87 1.11 -4.86 -1.87
C ILE A 87 2.63 -4.74 -1.82
N THR A 88 3.12 -3.52 -1.85
CA THR A 88 4.51 -3.13 -1.62
C THR A 88 4.57 -1.78 -0.88
N ASN A 89 5.75 -1.20 -0.76
CA ASN A 89 5.96 0.16 -0.25
C ASN A 89 6.87 0.95 -1.17
N VAL A 90 6.69 2.29 -1.20
CA VAL A 90 7.63 3.22 -1.87
C VAL A 90 8.98 3.16 -1.17
N VAL A 91 9.02 3.38 0.14
CA VAL A 91 10.21 3.26 0.97
C VAL A 91 10.17 1.95 1.75
N ARG A 92 11.25 1.18 1.71
CA ARG A 92 11.25 -0.20 2.23
C ARG A 92 11.43 -0.30 3.75
N HIS A 93 12.14 0.63 4.35
CA HIS A 93 12.48 0.56 5.77
C HIS A 93 11.43 1.19 6.68
N ALA A 94 11.28 0.61 7.86
CA ALA A 94 10.30 1.04 8.85
C ALA A 94 10.79 2.26 9.64
N THR A 95 9.87 3.20 9.87
CA THR A 95 10.04 4.37 10.74
C THR A 95 8.89 4.48 11.73
N ALA A 96 9.04 5.27 12.79
CA ALA A 96 7.95 5.53 13.72
C ALA A 96 6.85 6.41 13.08
N SER A 97 7.27 7.33 12.21
CA SER A 97 6.38 8.20 11.43
C SER A 97 6.94 8.37 10.01
N ALA A 98 6.07 8.49 9.02
CA ALA A 98 6.47 8.83 7.65
C ALA A 98 7.17 10.20 7.56
N ALA A 99 6.96 11.09 8.54
CA ALA A 99 7.66 12.38 8.63
C ALA A 99 9.16 12.27 8.92
N GLU A 100 9.65 11.09 9.36
CA GLU A 100 11.09 10.83 9.51
C GLU A 100 11.80 10.58 8.17
N LEU A 101 11.05 10.31 7.11
CA LEU A 101 11.60 10.05 5.79
C LEU A 101 12.08 11.36 5.17
N VAL A 102 13.25 11.30 4.54
CA VAL A 102 13.84 12.43 3.83
C VAL A 102 13.71 12.24 2.31
N LYS A 103 13.88 13.32 1.55
CA LYS A 103 13.75 13.31 0.08
C LYS A 103 14.55 12.17 -0.58
N ASN A 104 15.78 11.93 -0.15
CA ASN A 104 16.62 10.85 -0.68
C ASN A 104 16.00 9.44 -0.50
N ASP A 105 15.23 9.20 0.58
CA ASP A 105 14.52 7.93 0.77
C ASP A 105 13.47 7.71 -0.30
N PHE A 106 12.70 8.77 -0.62
CA PHE A 106 11.69 8.74 -1.67
C PHE A 106 12.30 8.58 -3.07
N GLU A 107 13.38 9.30 -3.38
CA GLU A 107 14.08 9.18 -4.66
C GLU A 107 14.63 7.77 -4.89
N LYS A 108 15.31 7.20 -3.89
CA LYS A 108 15.79 5.80 -3.92
C LYS A 108 14.62 4.82 -4.01
N GLY A 109 13.60 5.03 -3.19
CA GLY A 109 12.40 4.21 -3.17
C GLY A 109 11.66 4.22 -4.51
N GLY A 110 11.50 5.39 -5.12
CA GLY A 110 10.89 5.56 -6.42
C GLY A 110 11.62 4.80 -7.54
N ARG A 111 12.97 4.81 -7.53
CA ARG A 111 13.76 3.99 -8.47
C ARG A 111 13.52 2.49 -8.28
N ILE A 112 13.56 2.03 -7.03
CA ILE A 112 13.32 0.62 -6.70
C ILE A 112 11.89 0.20 -7.11
N LEU A 113 10.90 1.06 -6.86
CA LEU A 113 9.51 0.80 -7.22
C LEU A 113 9.31 0.71 -8.73
N ARG A 114 9.94 1.60 -9.52
CA ARG A 114 9.93 1.52 -11.00
C ARG A 114 10.52 0.19 -11.49
N ASN A 115 11.64 -0.27 -10.93
CA ASN A 115 12.24 -1.56 -11.29
C ASN A 115 11.31 -2.74 -10.94
N LYS A 116 10.58 -2.67 -9.81
CA LYS A 116 9.55 -3.68 -9.48
C LYS A 116 8.43 -3.67 -10.51
N VAL A 117 7.90 -2.49 -10.87
CA VAL A 117 6.86 -2.35 -11.87
C VAL A 117 7.32 -2.91 -13.22
N GLN A 118 8.52 -2.58 -13.66
CA GLN A 118 9.09 -3.12 -14.90
C GLN A 118 9.22 -4.65 -14.87
N ARG A 119 9.60 -5.21 -13.73
CA ARG A 119 9.78 -6.67 -13.57
C ARG A 119 8.45 -7.42 -13.51
N TYR A 120 7.47 -6.90 -12.75
CA TYR A 120 6.23 -7.61 -12.45
C TYR A 120 5.03 -7.18 -13.31
N GLN A 121 5.13 -6.07 -14.02
CA GLN A 121 4.16 -5.57 -14.99
C GLN A 121 2.72 -5.55 -14.49
N PRO A 122 2.41 -4.96 -13.30
CA PRO A 122 1.03 -4.78 -12.89
C PRO A 122 0.33 -3.84 -13.87
N ARG A 123 -0.98 -4.01 -14.10
CA ARG A 123 -1.74 -3.11 -14.99
C ARG A 123 -1.83 -1.70 -14.41
N ILE A 124 -2.03 -1.59 -13.09
CA ILE A 124 -2.08 -0.30 -12.37
C ILE A 124 -1.16 -0.36 -11.15
N LEU A 125 -0.37 0.69 -10.95
CA LEU A 125 0.35 0.99 -9.71
C LEU A 125 -0.45 2.01 -8.91
N ALA A 126 -1.00 1.63 -7.76
CA ALA A 126 -1.78 2.49 -6.88
C ALA A 126 -0.95 2.95 -5.68
N ILE A 127 -0.54 4.22 -5.64
CA ILE A 127 0.31 4.78 -4.58
C ILE A 127 -0.57 5.40 -3.49
N LEU A 128 -0.38 4.95 -2.25
CA LEU A 128 -1.17 5.33 -1.09
C LEU A 128 -0.51 6.48 -0.33
N GLY A 129 -0.57 7.69 -0.89
CA GLY A 129 -0.04 8.92 -0.32
C GLY A 129 0.42 9.90 -1.37
N VAL A 130 -0.30 11.03 -1.51
CA VAL A 130 0.01 12.06 -2.53
C VAL A 130 1.42 12.62 -2.34
N GLY A 131 1.84 12.91 -1.09
CA GLY A 131 3.17 13.41 -0.80
C GLY A 131 4.27 12.43 -1.21
N ALA A 132 4.09 11.13 -0.88
CA ALA A 132 5.05 10.09 -1.27
C ALA A 132 5.18 9.97 -2.80
N TYR A 133 4.08 10.07 -3.53
CA TYR A 133 4.13 10.07 -4.99
C TYR A 133 4.87 11.30 -5.53
N ARG A 134 4.56 12.50 -5.01
CA ARG A 134 5.21 13.74 -5.43
C ARG A 134 6.72 13.66 -5.31
N GLU A 135 7.22 13.20 -4.17
CA GLU A 135 8.65 13.08 -3.91
C GLU A 135 9.31 11.94 -4.70
N ALA A 136 8.69 10.75 -4.74
CA ALA A 136 9.29 9.57 -5.37
C ALA A 136 9.29 9.62 -6.91
N PHE A 137 8.38 10.40 -7.51
CA PHE A 137 8.20 10.49 -8.97
C PHE A 137 8.51 11.87 -9.55
N ASP A 138 8.91 12.82 -8.71
CA ASP A 138 9.15 14.21 -9.10
C ASP A 138 7.93 14.84 -9.81
N ARG A 139 6.78 14.76 -9.13
CA ARG A 139 5.49 15.27 -9.62
C ARG A 139 4.85 16.21 -8.60
N PRO A 140 5.41 17.40 -8.34
CA PRO A 140 4.99 18.28 -7.23
C PRO A 140 3.53 18.73 -7.30
N LYS A 141 2.94 18.74 -8.49
CA LYS A 141 1.55 19.15 -8.73
C LYS A 141 0.54 17.99 -8.76
N ALA A 142 1.00 16.75 -8.52
CA ALA A 142 0.13 15.57 -8.55
C ALA A 142 -1.04 15.68 -7.55
N THR A 143 -2.19 15.15 -7.94
CA THR A 143 -3.40 15.10 -7.12
C THR A 143 -3.90 13.66 -7.00
N ILE A 144 -4.98 13.44 -6.23
CA ILE A 144 -5.64 12.14 -6.12
C ILE A 144 -6.28 11.76 -7.45
N GLY A 145 -6.25 10.47 -7.78
CA GLY A 145 -6.83 9.90 -9.00
C GLY A 145 -5.77 9.34 -9.95
N GLU A 146 -6.18 9.12 -11.18
CA GLU A 146 -5.28 8.70 -12.25
C GLU A 146 -4.29 9.80 -12.59
N GLN A 147 -3.05 9.41 -12.85
CA GLN A 147 -1.97 10.34 -13.19
C GLN A 147 -1.65 10.28 -14.68
N ASP A 148 -1.24 11.42 -15.24
CA ASP A 148 -0.68 11.45 -16.57
C ASP A 148 0.66 10.71 -16.60
N GLY A 149 0.84 9.87 -17.62
CA GLY A 149 2.04 9.05 -17.79
C GLY A 149 1.97 7.67 -17.13
N THR A 150 2.94 6.85 -17.47
CA THR A 150 3.02 5.44 -17.07
C THR A 150 4.43 5.10 -16.59
N VAL A 151 4.59 3.94 -15.98
CA VAL A 151 5.89 3.28 -15.82
C VAL A 151 5.88 2.05 -16.71
N CYS A 152 6.63 2.08 -17.82
CA CYS A 152 6.39 1.18 -18.94
C CYS A 152 4.90 1.28 -19.36
N ASP A 153 4.16 0.17 -19.42
CA ASP A 153 2.73 0.16 -19.74
C ASP A 153 1.82 0.22 -18.49
N THR A 154 2.40 0.29 -17.31
CA THR A 154 1.66 0.36 -16.05
C THR A 154 1.12 1.76 -15.81
N ARG A 155 -0.21 1.90 -15.73
CA ARG A 155 -0.88 3.15 -15.36
C ARG A 155 -0.63 3.48 -13.89
N ILE A 156 -0.60 4.77 -13.57
CA ILE A 156 -0.36 5.23 -12.19
C ILE A 156 -1.65 5.83 -11.62
N TRP A 157 -1.97 5.42 -10.40
CA TRP A 157 -3.09 5.94 -9.63
C TRP A 157 -2.64 6.40 -8.25
N VAL A 158 -3.10 7.54 -7.80
CA VAL A 158 -2.76 8.08 -6.46
C VAL A 158 -4.00 8.09 -5.59
N LEU A 159 -3.86 7.56 -4.39
CA LEU A 159 -4.89 7.52 -3.35
C LEU A 159 -4.38 8.19 -2.06
N PRO A 160 -5.27 8.61 -1.16
CA PRO A 160 -4.86 9.06 0.16
C PRO A 160 -4.23 7.93 0.96
N ASN A 161 -3.36 8.28 1.91
CA ASN A 161 -2.82 7.33 2.88
C ASN A 161 -3.95 6.78 3.78
N PRO A 162 -4.18 5.46 3.84
CA PRO A 162 -5.24 4.84 4.64
C PRO A 162 -4.91 4.73 6.13
N SER A 163 -3.82 5.34 6.58
CA SER A 163 -3.44 5.35 7.99
C SER A 163 -4.57 5.88 8.88
N GLY A 164 -4.83 5.20 10.00
CA GLY A 164 -5.76 5.69 11.03
C GLY A 164 -5.40 7.06 11.61
N LEU A 165 -4.16 7.52 11.42
CA LEU A 165 -3.70 8.85 11.82
C LEU A 165 -4.04 9.95 10.80
N ASN A 166 -4.51 9.59 9.60
CA ASN A 166 -4.91 10.57 8.59
C ASN A 166 -6.28 11.15 8.96
N ALA A 167 -6.30 12.40 9.41
CA ALA A 167 -7.53 13.09 9.80
C ALA A 167 -8.38 13.52 8.59
N ASN A 168 -7.78 13.71 7.42
CA ASN A 168 -8.43 14.31 6.25
C ASN A 168 -9.32 13.35 5.45
N TYR A 169 -9.08 12.02 5.58
CA TYR A 169 -9.81 11.00 4.84
C TYR A 169 -10.26 9.90 5.77
N GLN A 170 -11.55 9.85 6.05
CA GLN A 170 -12.15 8.77 6.83
C GLN A 170 -12.49 7.57 5.94
N LEU A 171 -13.00 6.49 6.52
CA LEU A 171 -13.27 5.26 5.75
C LEU A 171 -14.25 5.45 4.59
N PRO A 172 -15.37 6.21 4.72
CA PRO A 172 -16.30 6.40 3.60
C PRO A 172 -15.65 7.08 2.38
N GLU A 173 -14.83 8.12 2.60
CA GLU A 173 -14.12 8.82 1.53
C GLU A 173 -13.08 7.91 0.86
N LEU A 174 -12.34 7.13 1.65
CA LEU A 174 -11.40 6.14 1.12
C LEU A 174 -12.12 5.08 0.28
N VAL A 175 -13.24 4.54 0.75
CA VAL A 175 -14.05 3.56 0.00
C VAL A 175 -14.51 4.12 -1.33
N LYS A 176 -14.97 5.39 -1.38
CA LYS A 176 -15.37 6.06 -2.62
C LYS A 176 -14.21 6.13 -3.61
N LEU A 177 -13.01 6.53 -3.17
CA LEU A 177 -11.83 6.65 -4.03
C LEU A 177 -11.30 5.28 -4.47
N PHE A 178 -11.29 4.29 -3.59
CA PHE A 178 -10.93 2.91 -3.94
C PHE A 178 -11.90 2.30 -4.97
N ARG A 179 -13.22 2.62 -4.90
CA ARG A 179 -14.20 2.21 -5.93
C ARG A 179 -13.92 2.84 -7.30
N GLN A 180 -13.44 4.08 -7.34
CA GLN A 180 -13.02 4.69 -8.60
C GLN A 180 -11.85 3.93 -9.22
N LEU A 181 -10.83 3.59 -8.42
CA LEU A 181 -9.74 2.74 -8.85
C LEU A 181 -10.24 1.36 -9.29
N ARG A 182 -11.14 0.72 -8.53
CA ARG A 182 -11.72 -0.59 -8.89
C ARG A 182 -12.37 -0.57 -10.26
N LYS A 183 -13.16 0.45 -10.56
CA LYS A 183 -13.76 0.63 -11.89
C LYS A 183 -12.72 0.80 -13.00
N ALA A 184 -11.59 1.48 -12.73
CA ALA A 184 -10.50 1.59 -13.69
C ALA A 184 -9.78 0.25 -13.90
N VAL A 185 -9.64 -0.56 -12.86
CA VAL A 185 -9.09 -1.93 -12.94
C VAL A 185 -10.00 -2.82 -13.80
N ASP A 186 -11.31 -2.77 -13.60
CA ASP A 186 -12.26 -3.62 -14.35
C ASP A 186 -12.26 -3.30 -15.85
N LYS A 187 -12.15 -2.01 -16.22
CA LYS A 187 -12.03 -1.59 -17.63
C LYS A 187 -10.73 -2.06 -18.32
N CYS A 188 -9.73 -2.47 -17.57
CA CYS A 188 -8.49 -3.02 -18.09
C CYS A 188 -8.54 -4.55 -18.22
N ARG A 189 -9.64 -5.21 -17.83
CA ARG A 189 -9.80 -6.68 -17.94
C ARG A 189 -10.28 -7.11 -19.31
N ASP A 190 -10.92 -6.20 -20.02
CA ASP A 190 -11.37 -6.37 -21.41
C ASP A 190 -10.28 -5.95 -22.41
#